data_7c32faf8e2063dc25260e143c34574d1
#
_entry.id   7c32faf8e2063dc25260e143c34574d1
#
_cell.length_a   1.000
_cell.length_b   1.000
_cell.length_c   1.000
_cell.angle_alpha   90.00
_cell.angle_beta   90.00
_cell.angle_gamma   90.00
#
_symmetry.space_group_name_H-M   'P 1'
#
loop_
_entity.id
_entity.type
_entity.pdbx_description
1 polymer ?
#
loop_
_entity_poly.entity_id
_entity_poly.type
_entity_poly.pdbx_seq_one_letter_code
_entity_poly.pdbx_strand_id
1 'polypeptide(L)'
;MKINKIVGLSLAMMLGFGVVGCNNTLVEEKNGDEIFIKEFSKAINERWSDLEEITEKHEKKKITESEDLDLTIESIQEEIDTINENLINIESKELKQLAEKYVEGDEMQIKYLQASDGELAYNFYEQMQQLRKPTLITLVEEYGATINEEHMQTYKNFKEEATVINKQNGAKEFLDKMATEVVVEKTTDEWGNVEYIVIIENNSEVDFKLVQYQVNYKDSEGVVVGNDWIYLENFDKNTKQKYTLYTYDIKDIESVVLTTDYFEIKE
;
A
#
# COMPACT_ATOMS: atom_id res chain seq x y z
N MET A 1 31.67 24.29 -26.62
CA MET A 1 31.07 25.63 -26.81
C MET A 1 29.74 25.69 -26.09
N LYS A 2 29.66 26.59 -25.09
CA LYS A 2 28.54 27.07 -24.27
C LYS A 2 27.78 26.09 -23.38
N ILE A 3 28.21 26.14 -22.14
CA ILE A 3 27.54 25.84 -20.88
C ILE A 3 26.41 26.86 -20.65
N ASN A 4 25.20 26.40 -20.32
CA ASN A 4 24.20 27.27 -19.69
C ASN A 4 23.85 26.76 -18.30
N LYS A 5 24.38 27.49 -17.32
CA LYS A 5 23.98 27.45 -15.91
C LYS A 5 22.62 28.13 -15.78
N ILE A 6 21.67 27.50 -15.12
CA ILE A 6 20.49 28.17 -14.59
C ILE A 6 20.68 28.33 -13.08
N VAL A 7 20.72 29.58 -12.70
CA VAL A 7 20.96 30.10 -11.36
C VAL A 7 19.67 30.00 -10.56
N GLY A 8 19.76 29.47 -9.35
CA GLY A 8 18.70 29.51 -8.35
C GLY A 8 18.41 30.93 -7.88
N LEU A 9 17.14 31.24 -7.76
CA LEU A 9 16.68 32.52 -7.21
C LEU A 9 16.14 32.27 -5.80
N SER A 10 16.98 32.55 -4.82
CA SER A 10 16.61 32.63 -3.41
C SER A 10 15.93 33.98 -3.16
N LEU A 11 14.64 33.94 -2.83
CA LEU A 11 13.90 35.15 -2.43
C LEU A 11 13.91 35.25 -0.90
N ALA A 12 14.85 36.07 -0.38
CA ALA A 12 14.85 36.51 1.01
C ALA A 12 13.91 37.72 1.13
N MET A 13 12.78 37.59 1.82
CA MET A 13 11.99 38.73 2.26
C MET A 13 12.38 39.14 3.66
N MET A 14 12.95 40.34 3.74
CA MET A 14 13.27 41.04 4.99
C MET A 14 12.00 41.53 5.71
N LEU A 15 12.00 41.31 7.00
CA LEU A 15 11.04 41.77 7.98
C LEU A 15 11.14 43.30 8.15
N GLY A 16 10.03 43.98 7.97
CA GLY A 16 9.86 45.37 8.41
C GLY A 16 9.18 45.38 9.78
N PHE A 17 9.90 45.86 10.81
CA PHE A 17 9.34 46.08 12.13
C PHE A 17 8.41 47.26 12.12
N GLY A 18 7.13 47.02 12.43
CA GLY A 18 6.16 48.06 12.80
C GLY A 18 5.60 47.70 14.17
N VAL A 19 6.09 48.36 15.22
CA VAL A 19 5.52 48.25 16.56
C VAL A 19 4.31 49.14 16.63
N VAL A 20 3.12 48.55 16.70
CA VAL A 20 1.93 49.18 17.28
C VAL A 20 1.26 48.17 18.17
N GLY A 21 1.28 48.45 19.48
CA GLY A 21 0.65 47.64 20.50
C GLY A 21 -0.87 47.66 20.35
N CYS A 22 -1.46 46.49 20.22
CA CYS A 22 -2.81 46.19 20.69
C CYS A 22 -2.77 44.75 21.19
N ASN A 23 -3.17 44.60 22.43
CA ASN A 23 -3.30 43.33 23.12
C ASN A 23 -4.49 42.56 22.51
N ASN A 24 -4.26 41.90 21.36
CA ASN A 24 -5.16 40.90 20.85
C ASN A 24 -4.40 39.57 20.98
N THR A 25 -4.83 38.77 21.91
CA THR A 25 -4.58 37.33 21.87
C THR A 25 -5.12 36.84 20.55
N LEU A 26 -4.24 36.76 19.53
CA LEU A 26 -4.54 36.01 18.32
C LEU A 26 -4.74 34.56 18.79
N VAL A 27 -5.99 34.16 18.91
CA VAL A 27 -6.33 32.74 18.85
C VAL A 27 -5.91 32.35 17.43
N GLU A 28 -4.76 31.69 17.26
CA GLU A 28 -4.44 31.00 16.02
C GLU A 28 -5.63 30.07 15.75
N GLU A 29 -6.43 30.39 14.74
CA GLU A 29 -7.39 29.43 14.22
C GLU A 29 -6.55 28.26 13.74
N LYS A 30 -6.57 27.16 14.52
CA LYS A 30 -5.92 25.94 14.10
C LYS A 30 -6.60 25.47 12.83
N ASN A 31 -5.79 25.22 11.80
CA ASN A 31 -6.20 24.53 10.59
C ASN A 31 -6.86 23.18 10.98
N GLY A 32 -7.96 22.83 10.32
CA GLY A 32 -8.70 21.61 10.62
C GLY A 32 -7.86 20.35 10.50
N ASP A 33 -6.92 20.32 9.56
CA ASP A 33 -5.96 19.23 9.39
C ASP A 33 -5.03 19.09 10.61
N GLU A 34 -4.56 20.19 11.21
CA GLU A 34 -3.74 20.17 12.44
C GLU A 34 -4.53 19.64 13.64
N ILE A 35 -5.81 19.98 13.73
CA ILE A 35 -6.70 19.46 14.79
C ILE A 35 -6.83 17.95 14.62
N PHE A 36 -7.10 17.48 13.40
CA PHE A 36 -7.21 16.06 13.11
C PHE A 36 -5.92 15.29 13.46
N ILE A 37 -4.77 15.76 12.98
CA ILE A 37 -3.48 15.11 13.23
C ILE A 37 -3.16 15.02 14.72
N LYS A 38 -3.52 16.03 15.49
CA LYS A 38 -3.35 16.01 16.96
C LYS A 38 -4.24 14.94 17.60
N GLU A 39 -5.52 14.87 17.25
CA GLU A 39 -6.44 13.88 17.82
C GLU A 39 -6.10 12.46 17.33
N PHE A 40 -5.69 12.29 16.07
CA PHE A 40 -5.13 11.03 15.55
C PHE A 40 -3.90 10.58 16.35
N SER A 41 -2.94 11.50 16.58
CA SER A 41 -1.74 11.21 17.38
C SER A 41 -2.08 10.75 18.78
N LYS A 42 -3.10 11.37 19.39
CA LYS A 42 -3.59 10.97 20.71
C LYS A 42 -4.19 9.56 20.66
N ALA A 43 -5.10 9.30 19.74
CA ALA A 43 -5.80 8.02 19.61
C ALA A 43 -4.84 6.83 19.43
N ILE A 44 -3.85 6.95 18.51
CA ILE A 44 -2.88 5.87 18.24
C ILE A 44 -1.99 5.60 19.48
N ASN A 45 -1.55 6.62 20.21
CA ASN A 45 -0.74 6.43 21.39
C ASN A 45 -1.55 5.85 22.57
N GLU A 46 -2.80 6.28 22.76
CA GLU A 46 -3.71 5.71 23.76
C GLU A 46 -3.93 4.23 23.48
N ARG A 47 -4.30 3.87 22.26
CA ARG A 47 -4.47 2.48 21.87
C ARG A 47 -3.23 1.62 22.13
N TRP A 48 -2.03 2.09 21.77
CA TRP A 48 -0.82 1.30 22.01
C TRP A 48 -0.53 1.12 23.49
N SER A 49 -0.81 2.15 24.32
CA SER A 49 -0.73 2.03 25.78
C SER A 49 -1.75 1.00 26.34
N ASP A 50 -2.97 1.02 25.83
CA ASP A 50 -4.02 0.06 26.23
C ASP A 50 -3.61 -1.38 25.88
N LEU A 51 -3.09 -1.61 24.67
CA LEU A 51 -2.63 -2.92 24.26
C LEU A 51 -1.47 -3.45 25.12
N GLU A 52 -0.55 -2.57 25.53
CA GLU A 52 0.51 -2.94 26.49
C GLU A 52 -0.07 -3.32 27.85
N GLU A 53 -1.04 -2.55 28.38
CA GLU A 53 -1.69 -2.84 29.65
C GLU A 53 -2.52 -4.15 29.59
N ILE A 54 -3.25 -4.39 28.50
CA ILE A 54 -4.01 -5.62 28.26
C ILE A 54 -3.07 -6.83 28.25
N THR A 55 -1.96 -6.73 27.48
CA THR A 55 -0.94 -7.78 27.42
C THR A 55 -0.35 -8.08 28.80
N GLU A 56 -0.01 -7.04 29.59
CA GLU A 56 0.51 -7.20 30.95
C GLU A 56 -0.51 -7.88 31.88
N LYS A 57 -1.79 -7.52 31.76
CA LYS A 57 -2.87 -8.16 32.53
C LYS A 57 -3.03 -9.64 32.18
N HIS A 58 -2.94 -9.97 30.89
CA HIS A 58 -3.01 -11.35 30.40
C HIS A 58 -1.83 -12.18 30.91
N GLU A 59 -0.59 -11.70 30.74
CA GLU A 59 0.62 -12.38 31.21
C GLU A 59 0.59 -12.64 32.73
N LYS A 60 0.05 -11.69 33.48
CA LYS A 60 -0.14 -11.84 34.95
C LYS A 60 -1.37 -12.68 35.34
N LYS A 61 -2.06 -13.28 34.36
CA LYS A 61 -3.28 -14.09 34.52
C LYS A 61 -4.38 -13.35 35.33
N LYS A 62 -4.50 -12.05 35.11
CA LYS A 62 -5.54 -11.21 35.68
C LYS A 62 -6.80 -11.15 34.84
N ILE A 63 -6.68 -11.48 33.56
CA ILE A 63 -7.77 -11.58 32.57
C ILE A 63 -7.68 -12.90 31.84
N THR A 64 -8.77 -13.35 31.25
CA THR A 64 -8.89 -14.54 30.43
C THR A 64 -8.59 -14.17 28.96
N GLU A 65 -8.37 -15.17 28.09
CA GLU A 65 -8.21 -14.96 26.63
C GLU A 65 -9.43 -14.24 26.01
N SER A 66 -10.65 -14.54 26.49
CA SER A 66 -11.86 -13.85 25.99
C SER A 66 -11.91 -12.40 26.42
N GLU A 67 -11.54 -12.09 27.67
CA GLU A 67 -11.48 -10.71 28.16
C GLU A 67 -10.36 -9.91 27.48
N ASP A 68 -9.22 -10.54 27.19
CA ASP A 68 -8.13 -9.93 26.39
C ASP A 68 -8.64 -9.55 24.99
N LEU A 69 -9.30 -10.49 24.30
CA LEU A 69 -9.87 -10.24 22.98
C LEU A 69 -10.92 -9.10 23.01
N ASP A 70 -11.83 -9.12 23.96
CA ASP A 70 -12.88 -8.11 24.09
C ASP A 70 -12.28 -6.72 24.34
N LEU A 71 -11.32 -6.59 25.28
CA LEU A 71 -10.62 -5.35 25.56
C LEU A 71 -9.78 -4.85 24.37
N THR A 72 -9.13 -5.77 23.65
CA THR A 72 -8.39 -5.42 22.44
C THR A 72 -9.31 -4.83 21.37
N ILE A 73 -10.47 -5.44 21.15
CA ILE A 73 -11.47 -4.92 20.19
C ILE A 73 -12.02 -3.57 20.64
N GLU A 74 -12.29 -3.40 21.93
CA GLU A 74 -12.76 -2.13 22.52
C GLU A 74 -11.76 -1.00 22.27
N SER A 75 -10.47 -1.22 22.55
CA SER A 75 -9.40 -0.23 22.30
C SER A 75 -9.26 0.14 20.80
N ILE A 76 -9.43 -0.83 19.89
CA ILE A 76 -9.45 -0.55 18.45
C ILE A 76 -10.67 0.30 18.08
N GLN A 77 -11.84 -0.02 18.65
CA GLN A 77 -13.07 0.71 18.36
C GLN A 77 -13.00 2.16 18.87
N GLU A 78 -12.41 2.40 20.04
CA GLU A 78 -12.20 3.74 20.57
C GLU A 78 -11.27 4.59 19.68
N GLU A 79 -10.22 3.98 19.11
CA GLU A 79 -9.37 4.64 18.11
C GLU A 79 -10.18 5.01 16.85
N ILE A 80 -10.96 4.06 16.31
CA ILE A 80 -11.82 4.26 15.13
C ILE A 80 -12.81 5.41 15.41
N ASP A 81 -13.48 5.39 16.55
CA ASP A 81 -14.48 6.39 16.89
C ASP A 81 -13.86 7.78 17.02
N THR A 82 -12.70 7.90 17.68
CA THR A 82 -11.95 9.16 17.79
C THR A 82 -11.54 9.71 16.42
N ILE A 83 -11.05 8.84 15.52
CA ILE A 83 -10.67 9.25 14.17
C ILE A 83 -11.91 9.72 13.40
N ASN A 84 -12.99 8.95 13.40
CA ASN A 84 -14.23 9.25 12.67
C ASN A 84 -14.89 10.56 13.13
N GLU A 85 -14.93 10.84 14.44
CA GLU A 85 -15.44 12.09 15.00
C GLU A 85 -14.67 13.31 14.49
N ASN A 86 -13.37 13.13 14.17
CA ASN A 86 -12.48 14.19 13.72
C ASN A 86 -12.33 14.30 12.20
N LEU A 87 -12.87 13.36 11.41
CA LEU A 87 -12.85 13.44 9.94
C LEU A 87 -13.50 14.71 9.37
N ILE A 88 -14.47 15.28 10.09
CA ILE A 88 -15.17 16.51 9.69
C ILE A 88 -14.25 17.73 9.71
N ASN A 89 -13.18 17.68 10.48
CA ASN A 89 -12.22 18.78 10.62
C ASN A 89 -11.26 18.84 9.44
N ILE A 90 -11.09 17.75 8.68
CA ILE A 90 -10.08 17.62 7.62
C ILE A 90 -10.50 18.45 6.40
N GLU A 91 -9.63 19.37 6.00
CA GLU A 91 -9.78 20.21 4.81
C GLU A 91 -9.08 19.59 3.59
N SER A 92 -7.92 18.94 3.79
CA SER A 92 -7.17 18.23 2.75
C SER A 92 -7.87 16.95 2.32
N LYS A 93 -8.17 16.85 1.02
CA LYS A 93 -8.77 15.63 0.45
C LYS A 93 -7.86 14.42 0.59
N GLU A 94 -6.56 14.61 0.41
CA GLU A 94 -5.54 13.57 0.48
C GLU A 94 -5.43 13.05 1.92
N LEU A 95 -5.38 13.94 2.92
CA LEU A 95 -5.36 13.56 4.33
C LEU A 95 -6.62 12.80 4.72
N LYS A 96 -7.80 13.26 4.23
CA LYS A 96 -9.06 12.58 4.51
C LYS A 96 -9.08 11.15 3.97
N GLN A 97 -8.61 10.94 2.75
CA GLN A 97 -8.50 9.61 2.15
C GLN A 97 -7.54 8.69 2.93
N LEU A 98 -6.44 9.25 3.44
CA LEU A 98 -5.51 8.50 4.30
C LEU A 98 -6.17 8.11 5.62
N ALA A 99 -6.88 9.04 6.27
CA ALA A 99 -7.60 8.78 7.51
C ALA A 99 -8.67 7.68 7.34
N GLU A 100 -9.48 7.78 6.28
CA GLU A 100 -10.49 6.77 5.94
C GLU A 100 -9.86 5.40 5.65
N LYS A 101 -8.72 5.37 4.94
CA LYS A 101 -7.98 4.14 4.67
C LYS A 101 -7.38 3.52 5.94
N TYR A 102 -6.92 4.35 6.88
CA TYR A 102 -6.43 3.86 8.17
C TYR A 102 -7.54 3.20 8.98
N VAL A 103 -8.71 3.86 9.07
CA VAL A 103 -9.91 3.32 9.74
C VAL A 103 -10.33 1.99 9.10
N GLU A 104 -10.37 1.90 7.77
CA GLU A 104 -10.65 0.64 7.07
C GLU A 104 -9.69 -0.47 7.51
N GLY A 105 -8.40 -0.15 7.67
CA GLY A 105 -7.40 -1.10 8.18
C GLY A 105 -7.69 -1.58 9.60
N ASP A 106 -8.15 -0.69 10.48
CA ASP A 106 -8.55 -1.05 11.85
C ASP A 106 -9.83 -1.88 11.89
N GLU A 107 -10.81 -1.59 11.02
CA GLU A 107 -12.00 -2.43 10.85
C GLU A 107 -11.63 -3.85 10.37
N MET A 108 -10.64 -3.98 9.47
CA MET A 108 -10.13 -5.29 9.07
C MET A 108 -9.44 -6.01 10.22
N GLN A 109 -8.78 -5.29 11.14
CA GLN A 109 -8.22 -5.89 12.35
C GLN A 109 -9.30 -6.46 13.27
N ILE A 110 -10.39 -5.75 13.49
CA ILE A 110 -11.53 -6.27 14.27
C ILE A 110 -12.11 -7.53 13.61
N LYS A 111 -12.31 -7.50 12.28
CA LYS A 111 -12.80 -8.68 11.53
C LYS A 111 -11.85 -9.87 11.64
N TYR A 112 -10.54 -9.63 11.56
CA TYR A 112 -9.51 -10.66 11.77
C TYR A 112 -9.63 -11.29 13.15
N LEU A 113 -9.72 -10.48 14.20
CA LEU A 113 -9.82 -10.94 15.58
C LEU A 113 -11.11 -11.74 15.85
N GLN A 114 -12.20 -11.43 15.16
CA GLN A 114 -13.50 -12.09 15.30
C GLN A 114 -13.70 -13.31 14.37
N ALA A 115 -12.80 -13.49 13.40
CA ALA A 115 -12.96 -14.54 12.41
C ALA A 115 -12.77 -15.94 13.02
N SER A 116 -13.73 -16.82 12.79
CA SER A 116 -13.64 -18.24 13.18
C SER A 116 -13.13 -19.14 12.05
N ASP A 117 -13.11 -18.64 10.81
CA ASP A 117 -12.61 -19.34 9.63
C ASP A 117 -11.19 -18.86 9.32
N GLY A 118 -10.25 -19.80 9.16
CA GLY A 118 -8.84 -19.48 8.98
C GLY A 118 -8.50 -18.78 7.67
N GLU A 119 -9.21 -19.08 6.57
CA GLU A 119 -9.02 -18.43 5.28
C GLU A 119 -9.52 -16.98 5.32
N LEU A 120 -10.70 -16.76 5.91
CA LEU A 120 -11.23 -15.42 6.11
C LEU A 120 -10.34 -14.60 7.06
N ALA A 121 -9.86 -15.19 8.15
CA ALA A 121 -8.93 -14.55 9.07
C ALA A 121 -7.66 -14.09 8.33
N TYR A 122 -7.06 -14.98 7.52
CA TYR A 122 -5.88 -14.63 6.74
C TYR A 122 -6.14 -13.46 5.78
N ASN A 123 -7.27 -13.49 5.07
CA ASN A 123 -7.64 -12.42 4.13
C ASN A 123 -7.82 -11.06 4.85
N PHE A 124 -8.44 -11.03 6.02
CA PHE A 124 -8.58 -9.81 6.81
C PHE A 124 -7.23 -9.32 7.36
N TYR A 125 -6.37 -10.24 7.81
CA TYR A 125 -5.02 -9.92 8.25
C TYR A 125 -4.20 -9.25 7.14
N GLU A 126 -4.18 -9.82 5.92
CA GLU A 126 -3.48 -9.25 4.77
C GLU A 126 -3.99 -7.84 4.44
N GLN A 127 -5.33 -7.65 4.39
CA GLN A 127 -5.91 -6.34 4.12
C GLN A 127 -5.54 -5.32 5.20
N MET A 128 -5.65 -5.68 6.48
CA MET A 128 -5.21 -4.86 7.60
C MET A 128 -3.76 -4.41 7.44
N GLN A 129 -2.85 -5.33 7.16
CA GLN A 129 -1.42 -5.02 6.99
C GLN A 129 -1.20 -4.00 5.87
N GLN A 130 -1.85 -4.21 4.73
CA GLN A 130 -1.71 -3.37 3.55
C GLN A 130 -2.33 -1.97 3.70
N LEU A 131 -3.40 -1.86 4.45
CA LEU A 131 -4.08 -0.59 4.66
C LEU A 131 -3.42 0.21 5.79
N ARG A 132 -3.25 -0.40 6.96
CA ARG A 132 -2.91 0.31 8.19
C ARG A 132 -1.46 0.76 8.26
N LYS A 133 -0.50 -0.16 8.02
CA LYS A 133 0.92 0.15 8.24
C LYS A 133 1.46 1.24 7.31
N PRO A 134 1.31 1.16 5.98
CA PRO A 134 1.77 2.22 5.09
C PRO A 134 1.10 3.57 5.38
N THR A 135 -0.19 3.54 5.70
CA THR A 135 -0.96 4.76 5.97
C THR A 135 -0.48 5.44 7.26
N LEU A 136 -0.23 4.69 8.34
CA LEU A 136 0.35 5.23 9.56
C LEU A 136 1.69 5.91 9.30
N ILE A 137 2.58 5.26 8.52
CA ILE A 137 3.88 5.87 8.21
C ILE A 137 3.72 7.19 7.47
N THR A 138 2.81 7.25 6.48
CA THR A 138 2.51 8.50 5.76
C THR A 138 1.96 9.58 6.70
N LEU A 139 1.02 9.24 7.59
CA LEU A 139 0.47 10.18 8.56
C LEU A 139 1.54 10.75 9.51
N VAL A 140 2.51 9.93 9.90
CA VAL A 140 3.62 10.38 10.76
C VAL A 140 4.65 11.19 9.98
N GLU A 141 5.12 10.71 8.82
CA GLU A 141 6.27 11.30 8.12
C GLU A 141 5.89 12.52 7.27
N GLU A 142 4.69 12.55 6.69
CA GLU A 142 4.27 13.62 5.78
C GLU A 142 3.31 14.60 6.42
N TYR A 143 2.45 14.13 7.34
CA TYR A 143 1.44 14.97 7.98
C TYR A 143 1.76 15.33 9.43
N GLY A 144 2.85 14.78 10.01
CA GLY A 144 3.37 15.19 11.30
C GLY A 144 2.62 14.62 12.51
N ALA A 145 1.92 13.49 12.34
CA ALA A 145 1.41 12.75 13.49
C ALA A 145 2.56 12.30 14.40
N THR A 146 2.34 12.33 15.71
CA THR A 146 3.39 12.09 16.70
C THR A 146 3.20 10.77 17.42
N ILE A 147 4.32 10.07 17.62
CA ILE A 147 4.38 8.82 18.39
C ILE A 147 5.17 9.11 19.68
N ASN A 148 4.61 8.68 20.80
CA ASN A 148 5.26 8.81 22.10
C ASN A 148 6.57 8.01 22.16
N GLU A 149 7.51 8.46 22.97
CA GLU A 149 8.85 7.86 23.10
C GLU A 149 8.78 6.37 23.48
N GLU A 150 7.85 6.00 24.36
CA GLU A 150 7.60 4.62 24.80
C GLU A 150 7.18 3.68 23.67
N HIS A 151 6.49 4.20 22.63
CA HIS A 151 6.00 3.43 21.50
C HIS A 151 6.91 3.48 20.25
N MET A 152 8.06 4.17 20.33
CA MET A 152 8.97 4.34 19.20
C MET A 152 9.52 3.04 18.64
N GLN A 153 9.65 1.98 19.46
CA GLN A 153 10.09 0.68 18.94
C GLN A 153 9.00 0.00 18.12
N THR A 154 7.76 0.07 18.57
CA THR A 154 6.59 -0.42 17.84
C THR A 154 6.46 0.30 16.49
N TYR A 155 6.60 1.63 16.49
CA TYR A 155 6.60 2.42 15.27
C TYR A 155 7.71 2.02 14.28
N LYS A 156 8.93 1.79 14.76
CA LYS A 156 10.05 1.33 13.91
C LYS A 156 9.75 -0.01 13.25
N ASN A 157 9.21 -0.96 13.99
CA ASN A 157 8.81 -2.25 13.45
C ASN A 157 7.73 -2.09 12.36
N PHE A 158 6.72 -1.24 12.61
CA PHE A 158 5.70 -0.91 11.61
C PHE A 158 6.29 -0.29 10.35
N LYS A 159 7.29 0.60 10.49
CA LYS A 159 7.97 1.24 9.36
C LYS A 159 8.76 0.23 8.52
N GLU A 160 9.47 -0.69 9.15
CA GLU A 160 10.18 -1.76 8.45
C GLU A 160 9.21 -2.62 7.65
N GLU A 161 8.12 -3.06 8.27
CA GLU A 161 7.08 -3.87 7.61
C GLU A 161 6.35 -3.08 6.50
N ALA A 162 6.02 -1.81 6.72
CA ALA A 162 5.44 -0.94 5.70
C ALA A 162 6.35 -0.77 4.48
N THR A 163 7.67 -0.73 4.70
CA THR A 163 8.66 -0.64 3.61
C THR A 163 8.59 -1.89 2.72
N VAL A 164 8.47 -3.07 3.32
CA VAL A 164 8.30 -4.33 2.57
C VAL A 164 6.98 -4.34 1.81
N ILE A 165 5.88 -3.96 2.47
CA ILE A 165 4.54 -3.89 1.86
C ILE A 165 4.54 -2.92 0.67
N ASN A 166 5.10 -1.72 0.82
CA ASN A 166 5.17 -0.73 -0.25
C ASN A 166 5.99 -1.23 -1.44
N LYS A 167 7.11 -1.92 -1.18
CA LYS A 167 7.93 -2.54 -2.23
C LYS A 167 7.14 -3.61 -2.99
N GLN A 168 6.39 -4.45 -2.29
CA GLN A 168 5.54 -5.48 -2.90
C GLN A 168 4.39 -4.87 -3.71
N ASN A 169 3.71 -3.86 -3.18
CA ASN A 169 2.61 -3.17 -3.85
C ASN A 169 3.10 -2.47 -5.13
N GLY A 170 4.20 -1.72 -5.06
CA GLY A 170 4.80 -1.08 -6.23
C GLY A 170 5.25 -2.08 -7.30
N ALA A 171 5.80 -3.23 -6.88
CA ALA A 171 6.15 -4.31 -7.78
C ALA A 171 4.91 -4.90 -8.47
N LYS A 172 3.83 -5.15 -7.70
CA LYS A 172 2.56 -5.65 -8.24
C LYS A 172 1.94 -4.69 -9.24
N GLU A 173 1.84 -3.40 -8.90
CA GLU A 173 1.31 -2.37 -9.79
C GLU A 173 2.12 -2.29 -11.11
N PHE A 174 3.44 -2.37 -11.01
CA PHE A 174 4.30 -2.42 -12.19
C PHE A 174 3.99 -3.65 -13.06
N LEU A 175 3.90 -4.84 -12.48
CA LEU A 175 3.62 -6.08 -13.20
C LEU A 175 2.22 -6.08 -13.82
N ASP A 176 1.20 -5.60 -13.12
CA ASP A 176 -0.17 -5.48 -13.62
C ASP A 176 -0.25 -4.50 -14.80
N LYS A 177 0.42 -3.36 -14.68
CA LYS A 177 0.52 -2.38 -15.77
C LYS A 177 1.22 -3.00 -16.98
N MET A 178 2.35 -3.65 -16.77
CA MET A 178 3.10 -4.30 -17.84
C MET A 178 2.28 -5.39 -18.54
N ALA A 179 1.49 -6.18 -17.80
CA ALA A 179 0.60 -7.20 -18.36
C ALA A 179 -0.42 -6.60 -19.35
N THR A 180 -0.85 -5.35 -19.14
CA THR A 180 -1.80 -4.64 -20.01
C THR A 180 -1.13 -3.93 -21.19
N GLU A 181 0.12 -3.53 -21.04
CA GLU A 181 0.86 -2.72 -22.03
C GLU A 181 1.76 -3.57 -22.95
N VAL A 182 2.00 -4.85 -22.61
CA VAL A 182 2.86 -5.73 -23.37
C VAL A 182 2.33 -5.96 -24.79
N VAL A 183 3.21 -5.86 -25.78
CA VAL A 183 2.87 -6.15 -27.16
C VAL A 183 3.04 -7.65 -27.42
N VAL A 184 1.97 -8.27 -27.90
CA VAL A 184 1.97 -9.67 -28.33
C VAL A 184 1.98 -9.72 -29.85
N GLU A 185 3.05 -10.26 -30.42
CA GLU A 185 3.23 -10.38 -31.87
C GLU A 185 2.81 -11.78 -32.33
N LYS A 186 1.83 -11.85 -33.25
CA LYS A 186 1.44 -13.11 -33.89
C LYS A 186 2.40 -13.43 -35.02
N THR A 187 2.96 -14.62 -35.02
CA THR A 187 3.86 -15.12 -36.06
C THR A 187 3.47 -16.55 -36.47
N THR A 188 4.21 -17.09 -37.43
CA THR A 188 4.02 -18.46 -37.92
C THR A 188 5.38 -19.15 -38.03
N ASP A 189 5.48 -20.35 -37.48
CA ASP A 189 6.68 -21.14 -37.56
C ASP A 189 6.93 -21.70 -38.99
N GLU A 190 8.03 -22.39 -39.20
CA GLU A 190 8.42 -22.95 -40.51
C GLU A 190 7.46 -24.09 -40.97
N TRP A 191 6.63 -24.64 -40.11
CA TRP A 191 5.62 -25.67 -40.38
C TRP A 191 4.21 -25.11 -40.57
N GLY A 192 4.06 -23.78 -40.44
CA GLY A 192 2.76 -23.11 -40.59
C GLY A 192 1.92 -23.04 -39.28
N ASN A 193 2.49 -23.38 -38.15
CA ASN A 193 1.79 -23.24 -36.86
C ASN A 193 1.83 -21.80 -36.40
N VAL A 194 0.73 -21.36 -35.80
CA VAL A 194 0.64 -20.01 -35.20
C VAL A 194 1.34 -19.99 -33.86
N GLU A 195 2.18 -18.98 -33.67
CA GLU A 195 2.87 -18.69 -32.43
C GLU A 195 2.63 -17.23 -32.01
N TYR A 196 2.71 -16.96 -30.71
CA TYR A 196 2.67 -15.60 -30.19
C TYR A 196 3.96 -15.29 -29.43
N ILE A 197 4.62 -14.23 -29.85
CA ILE A 197 5.86 -13.74 -29.24
C ILE A 197 5.50 -12.62 -28.27
N VAL A 198 5.95 -12.77 -27.03
CA VAL A 198 5.81 -11.78 -25.97
C VAL A 198 7.20 -11.29 -25.56
N ILE A 199 7.44 -9.99 -25.61
CA ILE A 199 8.68 -9.37 -25.13
C ILE A 199 8.32 -8.53 -23.93
N ILE A 200 8.89 -8.88 -22.78
CA ILE A 200 8.63 -8.25 -21.48
C ILE A 200 9.92 -7.57 -21.02
N GLU A 201 9.83 -6.30 -20.62
CA GLU A 201 10.96 -5.49 -20.14
C GLU A 201 10.75 -5.04 -18.71
N ASN A 202 11.70 -5.34 -17.84
CA ASN A 202 11.66 -4.87 -16.44
C ASN A 202 12.25 -3.46 -16.35
N ASN A 203 11.39 -2.46 -16.41
CA ASN A 203 11.74 -1.05 -16.21
C ASN A 203 11.49 -0.59 -14.76
N SER A 204 11.21 -1.51 -13.83
CA SER A 204 11.06 -1.18 -12.41
C SER A 204 12.41 -1.07 -11.71
N GLU A 205 12.39 -0.60 -10.46
CA GLU A 205 13.57 -0.61 -9.58
C GLU A 205 13.75 -1.93 -8.82
N VAL A 206 12.97 -2.96 -9.17
CA VAL A 206 12.92 -4.23 -8.44
C VAL A 206 13.48 -5.35 -9.30
N ASP A 207 14.36 -6.17 -8.71
CA ASP A 207 14.79 -7.44 -9.29
C ASP A 207 13.83 -8.54 -8.85
N PHE A 208 13.26 -9.28 -9.82
CA PHE A 208 12.37 -10.40 -9.54
C PHE A 208 13.11 -11.72 -9.63
N LYS A 209 12.90 -12.58 -8.64
CA LYS A 209 13.35 -13.96 -8.68
C LYS A 209 12.48 -14.79 -9.62
N LEU A 210 11.17 -14.55 -9.56
CA LEU A 210 10.17 -15.20 -10.39
C LEU A 210 9.02 -14.23 -10.65
N VAL A 211 8.50 -14.21 -11.86
CA VAL A 211 7.21 -13.62 -12.21
C VAL A 211 6.41 -14.64 -13.00
N GLN A 212 5.16 -14.82 -12.65
CA GLN A 212 4.23 -15.73 -13.31
C GLN A 212 3.04 -14.94 -13.85
N TYR A 213 2.81 -15.05 -15.15
CA TYR A 213 1.60 -14.52 -15.79
C TYR A 213 0.71 -15.66 -16.24
N GLN A 214 -0.58 -15.56 -15.93
CA GLN A 214 -1.60 -16.34 -16.60
C GLN A 214 -1.86 -15.70 -17.97
N VAL A 215 -1.88 -16.53 -19.01
CA VAL A 215 -2.21 -16.13 -20.39
C VAL A 215 -3.59 -16.68 -20.74
N ASN A 216 -4.49 -15.80 -21.16
CA ASN A 216 -5.82 -16.19 -21.65
C ASN A 216 -5.93 -15.85 -23.14
N TYR A 217 -6.22 -16.86 -23.96
CA TYR A 217 -6.53 -16.70 -25.38
C TYR A 217 -8.04 -16.47 -25.51
N LYS A 218 -8.43 -15.38 -26.18
CA LYS A 218 -9.84 -15.04 -26.34
C LYS A 218 -10.21 -14.99 -27.81
N ASP A 219 -11.42 -15.43 -28.13
CA ASP A 219 -12.02 -15.29 -29.45
C ASP A 219 -12.58 -13.87 -29.70
N SER A 220 -13.22 -13.67 -30.85
CA SER A 220 -13.83 -12.40 -31.25
C SER A 220 -15.01 -11.96 -30.38
N GLU A 221 -15.61 -12.86 -29.60
CA GLU A 221 -16.68 -12.57 -28.64
C GLU A 221 -16.12 -12.30 -27.23
N GLY A 222 -14.80 -12.42 -27.03
CA GLY A 222 -14.10 -12.24 -25.77
C GLY A 222 -14.16 -13.49 -24.86
N VAL A 223 -14.63 -14.63 -25.38
CA VAL A 223 -14.66 -15.90 -24.66
C VAL A 223 -13.26 -16.49 -24.60
N VAL A 224 -12.87 -17.02 -23.44
CA VAL A 224 -11.58 -17.71 -23.28
C VAL A 224 -11.64 -19.07 -23.95
N VAL A 225 -10.86 -19.24 -25.02
CA VAL A 225 -10.77 -20.48 -25.83
C VAL A 225 -9.57 -21.34 -25.45
N GLY A 226 -8.69 -20.83 -24.61
CA GLY A 226 -7.52 -21.54 -24.08
C GLY A 226 -6.74 -20.71 -23.09
N ASN A 227 -5.81 -21.34 -22.39
CA ASN A 227 -4.92 -20.66 -21.45
C ASN A 227 -3.50 -21.24 -21.51
N ASP A 228 -2.54 -20.49 -20.99
CA ASP A 228 -1.12 -20.86 -20.85
C ASP A 228 -0.50 -20.05 -19.71
N TRP A 229 0.80 -20.22 -19.49
CA TRP A 229 1.56 -19.55 -18.46
C TRP A 229 2.89 -19.05 -18.99
N ILE A 230 3.29 -17.86 -18.54
CA ILE A 230 4.62 -17.31 -18.76
C ILE A 230 5.34 -17.29 -17.41
N TYR A 231 6.54 -17.86 -17.38
CA TYR A 231 7.43 -17.87 -16.23
C TYR A 231 8.70 -17.10 -16.56
N LEU A 232 8.93 -15.98 -15.88
CA LEU A 232 10.14 -15.17 -16.02
C LEU A 232 11.00 -15.40 -14.77
N GLU A 233 12.05 -16.20 -14.93
CA GLU A 233 13.02 -16.43 -13.87
C GLU A 233 14.16 -15.42 -13.95
N ASN A 234 14.65 -14.95 -12.78
CA ASN A 234 15.72 -13.97 -12.70
C ASN A 234 15.48 -12.74 -13.60
N PHE A 235 14.31 -12.18 -13.48
CA PHE A 235 13.89 -11.02 -14.25
C PHE A 235 14.39 -9.73 -13.57
N ASP A 236 15.68 -9.45 -13.80
CA ASP A 236 16.38 -8.33 -13.21
C ASP A 236 15.98 -7.00 -13.84
N LYS A 237 16.11 -5.92 -13.10
CA LYS A 237 15.83 -4.58 -13.61
C LYS A 237 16.68 -4.27 -14.86
N ASN A 238 16.10 -3.50 -15.77
CA ASN A 238 16.69 -3.14 -17.06
C ASN A 238 17.00 -4.34 -17.97
N THR A 239 16.36 -5.49 -17.75
CA THR A 239 16.48 -6.65 -18.64
C THR A 239 15.20 -6.86 -19.45
N LYS A 240 15.35 -7.53 -20.59
CA LYS A 240 14.26 -7.96 -21.46
C LYS A 240 14.29 -9.48 -21.59
N GLN A 241 13.10 -10.07 -21.49
CA GLN A 241 12.92 -11.49 -21.76
C GLN A 241 11.92 -11.69 -22.91
N LYS A 242 12.22 -12.65 -23.78
CA LYS A 242 11.36 -13.06 -24.88
C LYS A 242 10.75 -14.41 -24.55
N TYR A 243 9.44 -14.50 -24.65
CA TYR A 243 8.70 -15.75 -24.48
C TYR A 243 7.92 -16.08 -25.76
N THR A 244 7.86 -17.36 -26.12
CA THR A 244 7.07 -17.84 -27.26
C THR A 244 5.96 -18.75 -26.75
N LEU A 245 4.74 -18.38 -27.09
CA LEU A 245 3.53 -19.15 -26.74
C LEU A 245 3.13 -19.99 -27.97
N TYR A 246 2.95 -21.28 -27.78
CA TYR A 246 2.60 -22.25 -28.80
C TYR A 246 1.13 -22.61 -28.69
N THR A 247 0.37 -22.43 -29.79
CA THR A 247 -1.09 -22.58 -29.78
C THR A 247 -1.59 -23.69 -30.73
N TYR A 248 -0.84 -24.80 -30.80
CA TYR A 248 -1.09 -25.88 -31.79
C TYR A 248 -2.53 -26.39 -31.84
N ASP A 249 -3.20 -26.46 -30.70
CA ASP A 249 -4.56 -27.01 -30.56
C ASP A 249 -5.64 -25.95 -30.32
N ILE A 250 -5.28 -24.66 -30.23
CA ILE A 250 -6.21 -23.56 -29.93
C ILE A 250 -6.56 -22.84 -31.22
N LYS A 251 -7.86 -22.75 -31.54
CA LYS A 251 -8.38 -22.08 -32.73
C LYS A 251 -9.08 -20.78 -32.37
N ASP A 252 -9.28 -19.95 -33.39
CA ASP A 252 -10.10 -18.73 -33.31
C ASP A 252 -9.60 -17.70 -32.28
N ILE A 253 -8.26 -17.62 -32.08
CA ILE A 253 -7.66 -16.64 -31.16
C ILE A 253 -7.66 -15.27 -31.84
N GLU A 254 -8.42 -14.33 -31.26
CA GLU A 254 -8.44 -12.91 -31.65
C GLU A 254 -7.52 -12.06 -30.76
N SER A 255 -7.46 -12.37 -29.47
CA SER A 255 -6.60 -11.63 -28.53
C SER A 255 -5.93 -12.53 -27.49
N VAL A 256 -4.77 -12.08 -27.00
CA VAL A 256 -4.01 -12.72 -25.93
C VAL A 256 -3.93 -11.73 -24.78
N VAL A 257 -4.39 -12.13 -23.60
CA VAL A 257 -4.47 -11.29 -22.40
C VAL A 257 -3.60 -11.90 -21.32
N LEU A 258 -2.69 -11.10 -20.77
CA LEU A 258 -1.86 -11.47 -19.62
C LEU A 258 -2.50 -10.93 -18.34
N THR A 259 -2.37 -11.71 -17.27
CA THR A 259 -2.76 -11.31 -15.90
C THR A 259 -1.67 -11.77 -14.96
N THR A 260 -1.19 -10.88 -14.09
CA THR A 260 -0.22 -11.24 -13.05
C THR A 260 -0.85 -12.22 -12.09
N ASP A 261 -0.23 -13.39 -11.93
CA ASP A 261 -0.69 -14.44 -11.02
C ASP A 261 0.15 -14.50 -9.76
N TYR A 262 1.47 -14.55 -9.92
CA TYR A 262 2.41 -14.64 -8.82
C TYR A 262 3.72 -13.92 -9.14
N PHE A 263 4.39 -13.42 -8.10
CA PHE A 263 5.76 -12.94 -8.22
C PHE A 263 6.53 -13.09 -6.91
N GLU A 264 7.84 -13.15 -7.04
CA GLU A 264 8.80 -13.19 -5.94
C GLU A 264 9.93 -12.20 -6.21
N ILE A 265 10.15 -11.28 -5.27
CA ILE A 265 11.21 -10.27 -5.34
C ILE A 265 12.52 -10.88 -4.84
N LYS A 266 13.66 -10.52 -5.45
CA LYS A 266 14.97 -10.85 -4.89
C LYS A 266 15.25 -10.04 -3.63
N GLU A 267 15.82 -10.69 -2.63
CA GLU A 267 16.30 -10.05 -1.40
C GLU A 267 17.54 -9.17 -1.64
#